data_f6b2290bac262a7000ba1e6cc92edf96
#
_entry.id   f6b2290bac262a7000ba1e6cc92edf96
#
_cell.length_a   1.000
_cell.length_b   1.000
_cell.length_c   1.000
_cell.angle_alpha   90.00
_cell.angle_beta   90.00
_cell.angle_gamma   90.00
#
_symmetry.space_group_name_H-M   'P 1'
#
loop_
_entity.id
_entity.type
_entity.pdbx_description
1 polymer ?
#
loop_
_entity_poly.entity_id
_entity_poly.type
_entity_poly.pdbx_seq_one_letter_code
_entity_poly.pdbx_strand_id
1 'polypeptide(L)'
;VDNYFKNREETPLDEYGEKNYECLEAIDVEQFNKDMLALLRGERIELPVFNFKTGHREYKGDFLQLGPEDVLVIEGIHGLNDKLSYALPAESKFKIYISALTQLNIDEHNRIPTTDGRLLRRIVRDARTRGTSAKDTIARWPSVRRGEGANI
;
A
#
# COMPACT_ATOMS: atom_id res chain seq x y z
N VAL A 1 4.74 -1.64 -1.05
CA VAL A 1 4.89 -0.64 0.03
C VAL A 1 4.36 -1.16 1.36
N ASP A 2 3.31 -1.97 1.36
CA ASP A 2 2.63 -2.48 2.58
C ASP A 2 3.57 -3.12 3.62
N ASN A 3 4.69 -3.70 3.21
CA ASN A 3 5.68 -4.28 4.12
C ASN A 3 6.35 -3.26 5.05
N TYR A 4 6.26 -1.98 4.71
CA TYR A 4 6.85 -0.89 5.48
C TYR A 4 5.85 -0.19 6.41
N PHE A 5 4.67 -0.75 6.63
CA PHE A 5 3.79 -0.22 7.68
C PHE A 5 4.50 -0.22 9.04
N LYS A 6 4.28 0.85 9.80
CA LYS A 6 4.61 0.89 11.22
C LYS A 6 3.77 -0.11 12.00
N ASN A 7 4.23 -0.51 13.16
CA ASN A 7 3.43 -1.38 14.02
C ASN A 7 2.07 -0.72 14.33
N ARG A 8 1.06 -1.55 14.55
CA ARG A 8 -0.32 -1.07 14.70
C ARG A 8 -0.48 -0.04 15.81
N GLU A 9 0.30 -0.13 16.88
CA GLU A 9 0.30 0.81 18.00
C GLU A 9 0.75 2.21 17.58
N GLU A 10 1.67 2.30 16.62
CA GLU A 10 2.27 3.52 16.11
C GLU A 10 1.49 4.15 14.96
N THR A 11 0.41 3.49 14.49
CA THR A 11 -0.43 4.01 13.41
C THR A 11 -1.11 5.31 13.85
N PRO A 12 -1.01 6.41 13.07
CA PRO A 12 -1.67 7.66 13.37
C PRO A 12 -3.18 7.53 13.48
N LEU A 13 -3.79 8.41 14.24
CA LEU A 13 -5.25 8.53 14.32
C LEU A 13 -5.75 9.53 13.27
N ASP A 14 -6.95 9.31 12.76
CA ASP A 14 -7.66 10.26 11.91
C ASP A 14 -8.42 11.30 12.78
N GLU A 15 -9.15 12.20 12.12
CA GLU A 15 -9.95 13.25 12.77
C GLU A 15 -11.08 12.71 13.67
N TYR A 16 -11.42 11.43 13.54
CA TYR A 16 -12.45 10.75 14.33
C TYR A 16 -11.85 9.91 15.47
N GLY A 17 -10.51 9.92 15.65
CA GLY A 17 -9.82 9.11 16.65
C GLY A 17 -9.64 7.64 16.24
N GLU A 18 -9.91 7.29 14.98
CA GLU A 18 -9.71 5.95 14.44
C GLU A 18 -8.33 5.83 13.77
N LYS A 19 -7.77 4.61 13.76
CA LYS A 19 -6.45 4.39 13.13
C LYS A 19 -6.49 4.61 11.63
N ASN A 20 -5.67 5.56 11.14
CA ASN A 20 -5.55 5.91 9.74
C ASN A 20 -4.42 5.12 9.06
N TYR A 21 -4.76 4.02 8.42
CA TYR A 21 -3.80 3.20 7.69
C TYR A 21 -3.51 3.69 6.26
N GLU A 22 -4.28 4.65 5.77
CA GLU A 22 -4.20 5.13 4.39
C GLU A 22 -3.36 6.43 4.27
N CYS A 23 -2.88 6.98 5.37
CA CYS A 23 -1.98 8.13 5.34
C CYS A 23 -0.51 7.70 5.17
N LEU A 24 0.31 8.61 4.66
CA LEU A 24 1.74 8.33 4.45
C LEU A 24 2.48 8.09 5.77
N GLU A 25 2.06 8.74 6.84
CA GLU A 25 2.64 8.64 8.18
C GLU A 25 2.48 7.26 8.82
N ALA A 26 1.54 6.43 8.30
CA ALA A 26 1.41 5.03 8.68
C ALA A 26 2.56 4.15 8.13
N ILE A 27 3.28 4.65 7.13
CA ILE A 27 4.45 4.00 6.53
C ILE A 27 5.73 4.48 7.22
N ASP A 28 6.68 3.59 7.42
CA ASP A 28 8.04 3.92 7.83
C ASP A 28 8.83 4.40 6.60
N VAL A 29 8.60 5.65 6.25
CA VAL A 29 9.18 6.28 5.06
C VAL A 29 10.70 6.36 5.14
N GLU A 30 11.25 6.51 6.35
CA GLU A 30 12.69 6.57 6.56
C GLU A 30 13.35 5.22 6.26
N GLN A 31 12.84 4.13 6.83
CA GLN A 31 13.35 2.78 6.55
C GLN A 31 13.15 2.41 5.08
N PHE A 32 12.01 2.78 4.49
CA PHE A 32 11.77 2.58 3.06
C PHE A 32 12.86 3.23 2.20
N ASN A 33 13.15 4.51 2.42
CA ASN A 33 14.18 5.23 1.64
C ASN A 33 15.58 4.65 1.87
N LYS A 34 15.91 4.27 3.09
CA LYS A 34 17.20 3.64 3.41
C LYS A 34 17.39 2.34 2.63
N ASP A 35 16.38 1.49 2.62
CA ASP A 35 16.43 0.20 1.92
C ASP A 35 16.49 0.39 0.40
N MET A 36 15.68 1.30 -0.16
CA MET A 36 15.69 1.58 -1.59
C MET A 36 17.03 2.16 -2.06
N LEU A 37 17.64 3.06 -1.28
CA LEU A 37 18.97 3.58 -1.59
C LEU A 37 20.06 2.49 -1.54
N ALA A 38 19.98 1.58 -0.57
CA ALA A 38 20.89 0.44 -0.48
C ALA A 38 20.75 -0.47 -1.72
N LEU A 39 19.52 -0.77 -2.14
CA LEU A 39 19.27 -1.54 -3.36
C LEU A 39 19.80 -0.86 -4.61
N LEU A 40 19.65 0.46 -4.75
CA LEU A 40 20.21 1.23 -5.89
C LEU A 40 21.75 1.17 -5.93
N ARG A 41 22.40 0.99 -4.77
CA ARG A 41 23.85 0.79 -4.70
C ARG A 41 24.28 -0.66 -4.91
N GLY A 42 23.33 -1.57 -5.20
CA GLY A 42 23.59 -3.00 -5.36
C GLY A 42 23.85 -3.73 -4.02
N GLU A 43 23.50 -3.12 -2.90
CA GLU A 43 23.64 -3.75 -1.58
C GLU A 43 22.52 -4.77 -1.35
N ARG A 44 22.80 -5.78 -0.53
CA ARG A 44 21.82 -6.77 -0.11
C ARG A 44 21.11 -6.27 1.14
N ILE A 45 19.79 -6.25 1.11
CA ILE A 45 18.94 -5.90 2.26
C ILE A 45 18.07 -7.07 2.69
N GLU A 46 17.65 -7.07 3.95
CA GLU A 46 16.58 -7.96 4.42
C GLU A 46 15.25 -7.22 4.29
N LEU A 47 14.31 -7.79 3.52
CA LEU A 47 13.00 -7.19 3.32
C LEU A 47 12.13 -7.38 4.55
N PRO A 48 11.50 -6.31 5.06
CA PRO A 48 10.47 -6.47 6.08
C PRO A 48 9.22 -7.13 5.50
N VAL A 49 8.47 -7.80 6.37
CA VAL A 49 7.15 -8.36 6.08
C VAL A 49 6.16 -7.85 7.10
N PHE A 50 5.07 -7.24 6.66
CA PHE A 50 4.04 -6.81 7.59
C PHE A 50 3.01 -7.93 7.81
N ASN A 51 2.88 -8.36 9.05
CA ASN A 51 1.90 -9.36 9.45
C ASN A 51 0.56 -8.69 9.78
N PHE A 52 -0.37 -8.71 8.84
CA PHE A 52 -1.69 -8.07 8.99
C PHE A 52 -2.55 -8.66 10.10
N LYS A 53 -2.30 -9.91 10.54
CA LYS A 53 -3.04 -10.53 11.64
C LYS A 53 -2.58 -9.99 12.99
N THR A 54 -1.27 -9.94 13.20
CA THR A 54 -0.69 -9.44 14.45
C THR A 54 -0.58 -7.91 14.47
N GLY A 55 -0.44 -7.29 13.30
CA GLY A 55 -0.24 -5.84 13.15
C GLY A 55 1.20 -5.40 13.39
N HIS A 56 2.16 -6.31 13.25
CA HIS A 56 3.57 -6.02 13.44
C HIS A 56 4.39 -6.27 12.18
N ARG A 57 5.47 -5.50 12.04
CA ARG A 57 6.50 -5.71 11.04
C ARG A 57 7.48 -6.76 11.57
N GLU A 58 7.80 -7.73 10.73
CA GLU A 58 8.65 -8.87 11.03
C GLU A 58 9.77 -8.96 9.99
N TYR A 59 10.90 -9.55 10.36
CA TYR A 59 11.98 -9.93 9.45
C TYR A 59 12.08 -11.45 9.46
N LYS A 60 12.00 -12.06 8.27
CA LYS A 60 11.87 -13.53 8.10
C LYS A 60 13.03 -14.14 7.34
N GLY A 61 14.13 -13.39 7.15
CA GLY A 61 15.28 -13.84 6.39
C GLY A 61 15.08 -13.77 4.87
N ASP A 62 14.12 -12.95 4.40
CA ASP A 62 13.91 -12.70 2.98
C ASP A 62 14.84 -11.57 2.53
N PHE A 63 15.82 -11.89 1.71
CA PHE A 63 16.81 -10.94 1.23
C PHE A 63 16.58 -10.56 -0.21
N LEU A 64 16.84 -9.30 -0.54
CA LEU A 64 16.82 -8.78 -1.89
C LEU A 64 18.14 -8.04 -2.19
N GLN A 65 18.62 -8.20 -3.41
CA GLN A 65 19.76 -7.47 -3.97
C GLN A 65 19.47 -7.24 -5.44
N LEU A 66 19.69 -6.03 -5.93
CA LEU A 66 19.49 -5.69 -7.35
C LEU A 66 20.82 -5.76 -8.09
N GLY A 67 20.81 -6.39 -9.27
CA GLY A 67 21.87 -6.30 -10.27
C GLY A 67 21.75 -5.00 -11.10
N PRO A 68 22.74 -4.72 -11.96
CA PRO A 68 22.77 -3.47 -12.72
C PRO A 68 21.65 -3.34 -13.76
N GLU A 69 21.05 -4.44 -14.20
CA GLU A 69 19.96 -4.45 -15.18
C GLU A 69 18.59 -4.72 -14.55
N ASP A 70 18.53 -4.87 -13.23
CA ASP A 70 17.27 -5.17 -12.54
C ASP A 70 16.41 -3.94 -12.37
N VAL A 71 15.10 -4.12 -12.49
CA VAL A 71 14.09 -3.11 -12.24
C VAL A 71 13.22 -3.53 -11.06
N LEU A 72 13.15 -2.68 -10.03
CA LEU A 72 12.28 -2.88 -8.90
C LEU A 72 10.90 -2.26 -9.14
N VAL A 73 9.86 -3.08 -9.16
CA VAL A 73 8.48 -2.61 -9.27
C VAL A 73 7.92 -2.41 -7.86
N ILE A 74 7.57 -1.17 -7.54
CA ILE A 74 7.00 -0.76 -6.25
C ILE A 74 5.53 -0.41 -6.46
N GLU A 75 4.63 -1.05 -5.72
CA GLU A 75 3.20 -0.77 -5.79
C GLU A 75 2.65 -0.32 -4.44
N GLY A 76 1.61 0.52 -4.48
CA GLY A 76 0.89 1.03 -3.32
C GLY A 76 0.23 2.38 -3.60
N ILE A 77 -0.73 2.77 -2.77
CA ILE A 77 -1.46 4.03 -2.92
C ILE A 77 -0.55 5.27 -2.85
N HIS A 78 0.60 5.16 -2.19
CA HIS A 78 1.60 6.23 -2.10
C HIS A 78 2.69 6.14 -3.19
N GLY A 79 2.58 5.20 -4.14
CA GLY A 79 3.63 4.98 -5.15
C GLY A 79 3.93 6.20 -6.03
N LEU A 80 2.94 7.06 -6.26
CA LEU A 80 3.10 8.30 -7.01
C LEU A 80 3.52 9.51 -6.15
N ASN A 81 3.44 9.39 -4.82
CA ASN A 81 3.75 10.46 -3.89
C ASN A 81 5.27 10.62 -3.75
N ASP A 82 5.80 11.79 -4.12
CA ASP A 82 7.23 12.08 -4.01
C ASP A 82 7.75 12.03 -2.57
N LYS A 83 6.90 12.27 -1.60
CA LYS A 83 7.27 12.18 -0.18
C LYS A 83 7.59 10.74 0.25
N LEU A 84 7.02 9.71 -0.40
CA LEU A 84 7.36 8.31 -0.11
C LEU A 84 8.82 8.02 -0.47
N SER A 85 9.27 8.51 -1.62
CA SER A 85 10.60 8.22 -2.17
C SER A 85 11.46 9.47 -2.27
N TYR A 86 11.41 10.31 -1.25
CA TYR A 86 12.03 11.64 -1.25
C TYR A 86 13.56 11.62 -1.40
N ALA A 87 14.20 10.56 -0.90
CA ALA A 87 15.65 10.43 -0.94
C ALA A 87 16.18 9.80 -2.24
N LEU A 88 15.29 9.22 -3.07
CA LEU A 88 15.70 8.56 -4.31
C LEU A 88 15.88 9.60 -5.43
N PRO A 89 16.97 9.51 -6.25
CA PRO A 89 17.16 10.36 -7.40
C PRO A 89 15.99 10.30 -8.38
N ALA A 90 15.60 11.44 -8.96
CA ALA A 90 14.46 11.50 -9.88
C ALA A 90 14.67 10.63 -11.13
N GLU A 91 15.91 10.59 -11.63
CA GLU A 91 16.32 9.80 -12.79
C GLU A 91 16.27 8.27 -12.55
N SER A 92 16.23 7.83 -11.30
CA SER A 92 16.09 6.42 -10.94
C SER A 92 14.65 5.95 -10.88
N LYS A 93 13.67 6.85 -11.10
CA LYS A 93 12.25 6.59 -10.90
C LYS A 93 11.46 6.75 -12.19
N PHE A 94 10.58 5.80 -12.46
CA PHE A 94 9.53 5.92 -13.48
C PHE A 94 8.17 5.68 -12.85
N LYS A 95 7.28 6.67 -12.91
CA LYS A 95 5.96 6.61 -12.26
C LYS A 95 4.90 6.17 -13.25
N ILE A 96 4.11 5.17 -12.86
CA ILE A 96 3.00 4.66 -13.66
C ILE A 96 1.71 4.83 -12.86
N TYR A 97 0.77 5.61 -13.38
CA TYR A 97 -0.58 5.67 -12.83
C TYR A 97 -1.42 4.52 -13.39
N ILE A 98 -2.00 3.72 -12.49
CA ILE A 98 -2.91 2.64 -12.86
C ILE A 98 -4.26 2.89 -12.21
N SER A 99 -5.31 2.96 -13.02
CA SER A 99 -6.69 3.07 -12.55
C SER A 99 -7.44 1.77 -12.79
N ALA A 100 -8.14 1.29 -11.76
CA ALA A 100 -9.01 0.12 -11.86
C ALA A 100 -10.39 0.53 -12.40
N LEU A 101 -10.47 0.94 -13.66
CA LEU A 101 -11.75 1.26 -14.31
C LEU A 101 -12.49 -0.03 -14.64
N THR A 102 -13.65 -0.22 -14.02
CA THR A 102 -14.54 -1.32 -14.34
C THR A 102 -15.38 -0.93 -15.55
N GLN A 103 -15.23 -1.67 -16.65
CA GLN A 103 -15.96 -1.45 -17.91
C GLN A 103 -17.22 -2.34 -18.03
N LEU A 104 -17.56 -3.07 -16.96
CA LEU A 104 -18.68 -4.00 -16.98
C LEU A 104 -20.01 -3.26 -16.76
N ASN A 105 -20.97 -3.55 -17.62
CA ASN A 105 -22.35 -3.13 -17.49
C ASN A 105 -23.18 -4.26 -16.87
N ILE A 106 -24.18 -3.89 -16.08
CA ILE A 106 -25.20 -4.82 -15.56
C ILE A 106 -26.24 -5.05 -16.67
N ASP A 107 -26.56 -3.98 -17.41
CA ASP A 107 -27.47 -3.97 -18.56
C ASP A 107 -27.04 -2.89 -19.57
N GLU A 108 -27.88 -2.57 -20.57
CA GLU A 108 -27.59 -1.59 -21.61
C GLU A 108 -27.36 -0.17 -21.07
N HIS A 109 -27.88 0.16 -19.88
CA HIS A 109 -27.88 1.52 -19.33
C HIS A 109 -27.13 1.65 -18.01
N ASN A 110 -26.88 0.54 -17.30
CA ASN A 110 -26.31 0.55 -15.96
C ASN A 110 -24.91 -0.06 -15.95
N ARG A 111 -23.94 0.75 -15.55
CA ARG A 111 -22.57 0.34 -15.30
C ARG A 111 -22.39 -0.06 -13.83
N ILE A 112 -21.60 -1.10 -13.56
CA ILE A 112 -21.13 -1.40 -12.21
C ILE A 112 -20.17 -0.28 -11.78
N PRO A 113 -20.44 0.46 -10.70
CA PRO A 113 -19.50 1.45 -10.19
C PRO A 113 -18.17 0.80 -9.84
N THR A 114 -17.08 1.44 -10.25
CA THR A 114 -15.71 0.98 -9.91
C THR A 114 -15.54 0.79 -8.40
N THR A 115 -16.15 1.67 -7.60
CA THR A 115 -16.15 1.62 -6.14
C THR A 115 -16.73 0.33 -5.57
N ASP A 116 -17.79 -0.17 -6.17
CA ASP A 116 -18.49 -1.37 -5.70
C ASP A 116 -17.65 -2.62 -6.01
N GLY A 117 -17.08 -2.70 -7.20
CA GLY A 117 -16.14 -3.76 -7.56
C GLY A 117 -14.92 -3.80 -6.65
N ARG A 118 -14.37 -2.63 -6.30
CA ARG A 118 -13.24 -2.49 -5.37
C ARG A 118 -13.63 -2.93 -3.95
N LEU A 119 -14.80 -2.53 -3.46
CA LEU A 119 -15.30 -2.94 -2.14
C LEU A 119 -15.48 -4.46 -2.06
N LEU A 120 -16.14 -5.06 -3.05
CA LEU A 120 -16.35 -6.51 -3.11
C LEU A 120 -15.02 -7.26 -3.12
N ARG A 121 -14.08 -6.83 -3.97
CA ARG A 121 -12.73 -7.41 -4.02
C ARG A 121 -12.03 -7.31 -2.65
N ARG A 122 -12.13 -6.15 -1.98
CA ARG A 122 -11.54 -5.93 -0.66
C ARG A 122 -12.16 -6.84 0.39
N ILE A 123 -13.48 -6.98 0.43
CA ILE A 123 -14.17 -7.90 1.35
C ILE A 123 -13.63 -9.33 1.20
N VAL A 124 -13.56 -9.84 -0.03
CA VAL A 124 -13.07 -11.20 -0.30
C VAL A 124 -11.60 -11.35 0.10
N ARG A 125 -10.74 -10.41 -0.28
CA ARG A 125 -9.31 -10.44 0.05
C ARG A 125 -9.10 -10.40 1.57
N ASP A 126 -9.72 -9.45 2.25
CA ASP A 126 -9.50 -9.22 3.69
C ASP A 126 -10.02 -10.40 4.52
N ALA A 127 -11.13 -11.01 4.13
CA ALA A 127 -11.62 -12.23 4.77
C ALA A 127 -10.66 -13.42 4.59
N ARG A 128 -10.09 -13.58 3.38
CA ARG A 128 -9.21 -14.72 3.07
C ARG A 128 -7.79 -14.58 3.63
N THR A 129 -7.23 -13.39 3.61
CA THR A 129 -5.79 -13.17 3.85
C THR A 129 -5.47 -12.37 5.10
N ARG A 130 -6.40 -11.52 5.56
CA ARG A 130 -6.17 -10.57 6.67
C ARG A 130 -6.98 -10.89 7.93
N GLY A 131 -7.87 -11.88 7.87
CA GLY A 131 -8.73 -12.28 8.99
C GLY A 131 -9.74 -11.21 9.41
N THR A 132 -10.11 -10.31 8.48
CA THR A 132 -11.06 -9.22 8.72
C THR A 132 -12.44 -9.61 8.19
N SER A 133 -13.49 -9.43 9.00
CA SER A 133 -14.85 -9.73 8.58
C SER A 133 -15.36 -8.77 7.49
N ALA A 134 -16.37 -9.21 6.72
CA ALA A 134 -17.04 -8.34 5.75
C ALA A 134 -17.62 -7.10 6.41
N LYS A 135 -18.23 -7.25 7.60
CA LYS A 135 -18.78 -6.14 8.39
C LYS A 135 -17.71 -5.09 8.72
N ASP A 136 -16.54 -5.53 9.19
CA ASP A 136 -15.45 -4.62 9.55
C ASP A 136 -14.84 -3.96 8.32
N THR A 137 -14.75 -4.68 7.20
CA THR A 137 -14.30 -4.11 5.92
C THR A 137 -15.24 -3.02 5.43
N ILE A 138 -16.55 -3.24 5.52
CA ILE A 138 -17.57 -2.24 5.14
C ILE A 138 -17.50 -1.03 6.07
N ALA A 139 -17.37 -1.23 7.38
CA ALA A 139 -17.26 -0.15 8.35
C ALA A 139 -16.05 0.77 8.09
N ARG A 140 -14.92 0.19 7.65
CA ARG A 140 -13.68 0.92 7.32
C ARG A 140 -13.69 1.54 5.91
N TRP A 141 -14.62 1.16 5.04
CA TRP A 141 -14.63 1.58 3.65
C TRP A 141 -14.64 3.10 3.44
N PRO A 142 -15.38 3.92 4.21
CA PRO A 142 -15.32 5.37 4.08
C PRO A 142 -13.91 5.94 4.31
N SER A 143 -13.16 5.44 5.29
CA SER A 143 -11.77 5.86 5.56
C SER A 143 -10.86 5.52 4.39
N VAL A 144 -10.97 4.30 3.85
CA VAL A 144 -10.22 3.88 2.65
C VAL A 144 -10.50 4.80 1.47
N ARG A 145 -11.75 5.13 1.23
CA ARG A 145 -12.17 6.02 0.14
C ARG A 145 -11.58 7.42 0.27
N ARG A 146 -11.53 7.97 1.48
CA ARG A 146 -10.88 9.27 1.74
C ARG A 146 -9.38 9.19 1.43
N GLY A 147 -8.70 8.13 1.90
CA GLY A 147 -7.28 7.93 1.64
C GLY A 147 -6.96 7.77 0.16
N GLU A 148 -7.77 7.00 -0.58
CA GLU A 148 -7.63 6.88 -2.03
C GLU A 148 -7.79 8.24 -2.73
N GLY A 149 -8.82 9.02 -2.38
CA GLY A 149 -9.06 10.32 -2.99
C GLY A 149 -8.02 11.39 -2.66
N ALA A 150 -7.24 11.19 -1.59
CA ALA A 150 -6.16 12.11 -1.22
C ALA A 150 -4.80 11.77 -1.88
N ASN A 151 -4.63 10.54 -2.37
CA ASN A 151 -3.32 10.03 -2.83
C ASN A 151 -3.30 9.60 -4.32
N ILE A 152 -4.44 9.71 -5.02
CA ILE A 152 -4.57 9.29 -6.43
C ILE A 152 -5.09 10.44 -7.31
#